data_03791b1a555033fadbef9924424b72bb
#
_entry.id   03791b1a555033fadbef9924424b72bb
#
_cell.length_a   1.000
_cell.length_b   1.000
_cell.length_c   1.000
_cell.angle_alpha   90.00
_cell.angle_beta   90.00
_cell.angle_gamma   90.00
#
_symmetry.space_group_name_H-M   'P 1'
#
loop_
_entity.id
_entity.type
_entity.pdbx_description
1 polymer ?
#
loop_
_entity_poly.entity_id
_entity_poly.type
_entity_poly.pdbx_seq_one_letter_code
_entity_poly.pdbx_strand_id
1 'polypeptide(L)'
;RMRKLSNLDRMEDIAQRIVWAVDKTYDAVKNDAHTSIPLIHKVEKLLLPMRIITEEENKNSMQVRDDAAQQIAKDPKMADQLHAKMTWFGDVVKRYERQKTNPHPQYETEIHVVRIGDAVICTNQFELFTDYGIRIQARSKALQTFVIQLAGPGTYLPTSKAVMGGGYSAVCQSNAVGPEGGQLLVEHTLALIDELWKDAK
;
A
#
# COMPACT_ATOMS: atom_id res chain seq x y z
N ARG A 1 13.06 22.38 -12.72
CA ARG A 1 13.51 23.29 -13.80
C ARG A 1 12.32 23.91 -14.55
N MET A 2 11.38 23.11 -15.09
CA MET A 2 10.21 23.60 -15.85
C MET A 2 9.37 24.62 -15.08
N ARG A 3 9.03 24.32 -13.82
CA ARG A 3 8.26 25.25 -12.95
C ARG A 3 8.91 26.63 -12.85
N LYS A 4 10.25 26.69 -12.66
CA LYS A 4 10.97 27.97 -12.61
C LYS A 4 10.93 28.74 -13.93
N LEU A 5 10.90 28.02 -15.05
CA LEU A 5 10.78 28.63 -16.38
C LEU A 5 9.38 29.19 -16.65
N SER A 6 8.35 28.55 -16.07
CA SER A 6 6.95 28.97 -16.17
C SER A 6 6.59 30.07 -15.18
N ASN A 7 7.48 30.43 -14.25
CA ASN A 7 7.24 31.38 -13.16
C ASN A 7 6.01 31.01 -12.30
N LEU A 8 5.77 29.73 -12.12
CA LEU A 8 4.68 29.20 -11.29
C LEU A 8 5.17 28.79 -9.92
N ASP A 9 4.33 28.93 -8.90
CA ASP A 9 4.56 28.24 -7.64
C ASP A 9 4.28 26.72 -7.77
N ARG A 10 4.51 25.95 -6.70
CA ARG A 10 4.34 24.51 -6.74
C ARG A 10 2.88 24.09 -6.87
N MET A 11 1.97 24.79 -6.20
CA MET A 11 0.53 24.47 -6.21
C MET A 11 -0.08 24.86 -7.54
N GLU A 12 0.27 26.03 -8.08
CA GLU A 12 -0.19 26.46 -9.41
C GLU A 12 0.25 25.50 -10.52
N ASP A 13 1.53 25.07 -10.54
CA ASP A 13 2.03 24.11 -11.53
C ASP A 13 1.26 22.78 -11.46
N ILE A 14 0.96 22.27 -10.25
CA ILE A 14 0.18 21.04 -10.08
C ILE A 14 -1.27 21.25 -10.54
N ALA A 15 -1.91 22.34 -10.11
CA ALA A 15 -3.29 22.65 -10.47
C ALA A 15 -3.45 22.80 -12.00
N GLN A 16 -2.56 23.52 -12.65
CA GLN A 16 -2.59 23.70 -14.11
C GLN A 16 -2.41 22.36 -14.86
N ARG A 17 -1.58 21.46 -14.38
CA ARG A 17 -1.43 20.12 -14.99
C ARG A 17 -2.70 19.30 -14.91
N ILE A 18 -3.40 19.37 -13.78
CA ILE A 18 -4.68 18.67 -13.61
C ILE A 18 -5.74 19.27 -14.55
N VAL A 19 -5.90 20.60 -14.55
CA VAL A 19 -6.84 21.30 -15.42
C VAL A 19 -6.58 20.98 -16.88
N TRP A 20 -5.30 21.07 -17.30
CA TRP A 20 -4.92 20.76 -18.68
C TRP A 20 -5.25 19.31 -19.08
N ALA A 21 -5.05 18.34 -18.18
CA ALA A 21 -5.39 16.94 -18.44
C ALA A 21 -6.91 16.76 -18.62
N VAL A 22 -7.72 17.43 -17.79
CA VAL A 22 -9.19 17.42 -17.90
C VAL A 22 -9.64 18.06 -19.21
N ASP A 23 -9.17 19.27 -19.53
CA ASP A 23 -9.54 20.01 -20.74
C ASP A 23 -9.20 19.21 -22.01
N LYS A 24 -8.02 18.58 -22.05
CA LYS A 24 -7.58 17.76 -23.19
C LYS A 24 -8.47 16.56 -23.45
N THR A 25 -9.02 15.95 -22.38
CA THR A 25 -9.81 14.72 -22.52
C THR A 25 -11.29 15.00 -22.61
N TYR A 26 -11.78 16.13 -22.09
CA TYR A 26 -13.20 16.45 -21.98
C TYR A 26 -13.92 16.42 -23.33
N ASP A 27 -13.32 17.01 -24.36
CA ASP A 27 -13.93 17.07 -25.70
C ASP A 27 -14.13 15.68 -26.32
N ALA A 28 -13.30 14.72 -25.99
CA ALA A 28 -13.47 13.33 -26.42
C ALA A 28 -14.54 12.60 -25.60
N VAL A 29 -14.45 12.69 -24.27
CA VAL A 29 -15.31 11.88 -23.37
C VAL A 29 -16.73 12.42 -23.25
N LYS A 30 -17.00 13.73 -23.46
CA LYS A 30 -18.36 14.30 -23.43
C LYS A 30 -19.32 13.66 -24.44
N ASN A 31 -18.80 13.03 -25.48
CA ASN A 31 -19.59 12.35 -26.51
C ASN A 31 -19.79 10.86 -26.21
N ASP A 32 -19.11 10.31 -25.20
CA ASP A 32 -19.19 8.92 -24.76
C ASP A 32 -20.14 8.81 -23.54
N ALA A 33 -21.38 9.25 -23.73
CA ALA A 33 -22.40 9.26 -22.71
C ALA A 33 -23.24 7.97 -22.79
N HIS A 34 -23.28 7.21 -21.69
CA HIS A 34 -24.06 5.99 -21.57
C HIS A 34 -25.19 6.15 -20.57
N THR A 35 -26.40 5.65 -20.90
CA THR A 35 -27.56 5.65 -20.00
C THR A 35 -27.69 4.34 -19.19
N SER A 36 -26.93 3.33 -19.56
CA SER A 36 -26.86 2.02 -18.88
C SER A 36 -25.46 1.46 -19.01
N ILE A 37 -24.84 1.16 -17.87
CA ILE A 37 -23.50 0.56 -17.79
C ILE A 37 -23.50 -0.54 -16.73
N PRO A 38 -22.66 -1.57 -16.84
CA PRO A 38 -22.41 -2.49 -15.75
C PRO A 38 -21.88 -1.76 -14.51
N LEU A 39 -22.53 -1.95 -13.37
CA LEU A 39 -22.07 -1.52 -12.05
C LEU A 39 -22.05 -2.73 -11.13
N ILE A 40 -20.88 -3.28 -10.87
CA ILE A 40 -20.71 -4.51 -10.11
C ILE A 40 -19.66 -4.28 -9.03
N HIS A 41 -19.95 -4.70 -7.81
CA HIS A 41 -19.04 -4.60 -6.68
C HIS A 41 -18.80 -5.98 -6.07
N LYS A 42 -17.53 -6.37 -5.93
CA LYS A 42 -17.10 -7.56 -5.20
C LYS A 42 -16.18 -7.17 -4.05
N VAL A 43 -16.29 -7.92 -2.97
CA VAL A 43 -15.48 -7.78 -1.76
C VAL A 43 -14.88 -9.14 -1.42
N GLU A 44 -13.61 -9.17 -1.10
CA GLU A 44 -12.93 -10.39 -0.64
C GLU A 44 -12.11 -10.10 0.61
N LYS A 45 -12.22 -11.00 1.59
CA LYS A 45 -11.32 -11.03 2.75
C LYS A 45 -10.15 -11.95 2.44
N LEU A 46 -8.94 -11.42 2.57
CA LEU A 46 -7.71 -12.14 2.32
C LEU A 46 -6.95 -12.40 3.62
N LEU A 47 -6.32 -13.55 3.68
CA LEU A 47 -5.32 -13.89 4.67
C LEU A 47 -3.95 -13.86 3.99
N LEU A 48 -3.20 -12.80 4.22
CA LEU A 48 -1.87 -12.62 3.64
C LEU A 48 -0.79 -13.10 4.62
N PRO A 49 0.25 -13.80 4.15
CA PRO A 49 1.36 -14.19 5.03
C PRO A 49 2.03 -12.95 5.60
N MET A 50 2.16 -12.90 6.92
CA MET A 50 2.92 -11.84 7.58
C MET A 50 4.42 -12.01 7.30
N ARG A 51 5.13 -10.89 7.28
CA ARG A 51 6.58 -10.89 7.21
C ARG A 51 7.16 -11.57 8.46
N ILE A 52 7.97 -12.59 8.24
CA ILE A 52 8.72 -13.29 9.30
C ILE A 52 9.90 -12.41 9.70
N ILE A 53 10.07 -12.24 11.02
CA ILE A 53 11.17 -11.49 11.61
C ILE A 53 12.35 -12.45 11.83
N THR A 54 13.52 -12.07 11.34
CA THR A 54 14.75 -12.84 11.57
C THR A 54 15.28 -12.64 12.99
N GLU A 55 16.15 -13.54 13.45
CA GLU A 55 16.80 -13.40 14.75
C GLU A 55 17.66 -12.13 14.83
N GLU A 56 18.32 -11.75 13.73
CA GLU A 56 19.12 -10.53 13.63
C GLU A 56 18.24 -9.27 13.72
N GLU A 57 17.13 -9.22 12.98
CA GLU A 57 16.17 -8.12 13.06
C GLU A 57 15.59 -7.97 14.46
N ASN A 58 15.28 -9.09 15.13
CA ASN A 58 14.81 -9.08 16.51
C ASN A 58 15.88 -8.55 17.47
N LYS A 59 17.12 -9.07 17.41
CA LYS A 59 18.23 -8.65 18.27
C LYS A 59 18.51 -7.15 18.14
N ASN A 60 18.58 -6.64 16.90
CA ASN A 60 18.75 -5.21 16.66
C ASN A 60 17.57 -4.40 17.22
N SER A 61 16.34 -4.89 17.04
CA SER A 61 15.14 -4.20 17.54
C SER A 61 15.08 -4.17 19.07
N MET A 62 15.46 -5.24 19.73
CA MET A 62 15.60 -5.28 21.20
C MET A 62 16.59 -4.23 21.70
N GLN A 63 17.78 -4.20 21.10
CA GLN A 63 18.81 -3.24 21.51
C GLN A 63 18.33 -1.80 21.37
N VAL A 64 17.79 -1.43 20.20
CA VAL A 64 17.29 -0.06 19.94
C VAL A 64 16.16 0.33 20.88
N ARG A 65 15.21 -0.59 21.18
CA ARG A 65 14.14 -0.39 22.15
C ARG A 65 14.68 -0.14 23.55
N ASP A 66 15.60 -0.99 23.99
CA ASP A 66 16.14 -0.97 25.35
C ASP A 66 17.02 0.26 25.58
N ASP A 67 17.81 0.65 24.57
CA ASP A 67 18.60 1.89 24.60
C ASP A 67 17.69 3.12 24.71
N ALA A 68 16.58 3.16 23.96
CA ALA A 68 15.61 4.25 24.06
C ALA A 68 14.94 4.28 25.45
N ALA A 69 14.55 3.13 25.99
CA ALA A 69 13.97 3.03 27.33
C ALA A 69 14.94 3.52 28.42
N GLN A 70 16.22 3.15 28.31
CA GLN A 70 17.26 3.60 29.26
C GLN A 70 17.50 5.13 29.18
N GLN A 71 17.46 5.70 27.98
CA GLN A 71 17.62 7.15 27.79
C GLN A 71 16.43 7.91 28.40
N ILE A 72 15.19 7.42 28.22
CA ILE A 72 14.01 8.00 28.87
C ILE A 72 14.10 7.91 30.40
N ALA A 73 14.58 6.77 30.93
CA ALA A 73 14.73 6.58 32.38
C ALA A 73 15.78 7.53 32.99
N LYS A 74 16.83 7.87 32.23
CA LYS A 74 17.87 8.83 32.66
C LYS A 74 17.42 10.29 32.55
N ASP A 75 16.71 10.62 31.49
CA ASP A 75 16.15 11.96 31.24
C ASP A 75 14.71 11.84 30.71
N PRO A 76 13.70 11.99 31.58
CA PRO A 76 12.30 11.92 31.18
C PRO A 76 11.88 12.93 30.10
N LYS A 77 12.62 14.01 29.90
CA LYS A 77 12.35 14.99 28.84
C LYS A 77 12.58 14.41 27.43
N MET A 78 13.32 13.33 27.33
CA MET A 78 13.54 12.61 26.06
C MET A 78 12.34 11.74 25.66
N ALA A 79 11.33 11.56 26.52
CA ALA A 79 10.20 10.67 26.28
C ALA A 79 9.46 11.00 24.98
N ASP A 80 9.16 12.28 24.70
CA ASP A 80 8.44 12.71 23.49
C ASP A 80 9.19 12.35 22.19
N GLN A 81 10.51 12.35 22.22
CA GLN A 81 11.34 12.02 21.06
C GLN A 81 11.55 10.51 20.87
N LEU A 82 11.66 9.78 21.98
CA LEU A 82 12.11 8.39 21.95
C LEU A 82 10.96 7.38 22.09
N HIS A 83 9.79 7.80 22.58
CA HIS A 83 8.66 6.88 22.80
C HIS A 83 8.17 6.21 21.52
N ALA A 84 8.02 6.99 20.45
CA ALA A 84 7.65 6.48 19.15
C ALA A 84 8.67 5.44 18.63
N LYS A 85 9.97 5.74 18.77
CA LYS A 85 11.06 4.84 18.38
C LYS A 85 11.03 3.55 19.22
N MET A 86 10.88 3.67 20.54
CA MET A 86 10.80 2.53 21.46
C MET A 86 9.62 1.61 21.13
N THR A 87 8.45 2.18 20.81
CA THR A 87 7.25 1.43 20.43
C THR A 87 7.45 0.73 19.08
N TRP A 88 7.97 1.43 18.09
CA TRP A 88 8.15 0.94 16.73
C TRP A 88 9.10 -0.27 16.66
N PHE A 89 10.22 -0.21 17.36
CA PHE A 89 11.13 -1.35 17.49
C PHE A 89 10.58 -2.43 18.45
N GLY A 90 9.87 -2.04 19.51
CA GLY A 90 9.21 -2.97 20.44
C GLY A 90 8.15 -3.85 19.76
N ASP A 91 7.46 -3.34 18.74
CA ASP A 91 6.47 -4.13 18.00
C ASP A 91 7.11 -5.23 17.15
N VAL A 92 8.32 -5.03 16.62
CA VAL A 92 9.09 -6.09 15.96
C VAL A 92 9.41 -7.22 16.95
N VAL A 93 9.86 -6.89 18.15
CA VAL A 93 10.15 -7.88 19.19
C VAL A 93 8.90 -8.68 19.56
N LYS A 94 7.75 -8.03 19.74
CA LYS A 94 6.48 -8.71 20.00
C LYS A 94 6.07 -9.65 18.86
N ARG A 95 6.27 -9.23 17.61
CA ARG A 95 6.00 -10.07 16.44
C ARG A 95 6.92 -11.29 16.40
N TYR A 96 8.21 -11.11 16.70
CA TYR A 96 9.17 -12.21 16.79
C TYR A 96 8.77 -13.23 17.86
N GLU A 97 8.36 -12.80 19.04
CA GLU A 97 7.89 -13.72 20.10
C GLU A 97 6.61 -14.46 19.68
N ARG A 98 5.67 -13.80 19.05
CA ARG A 98 4.43 -14.42 18.56
C ARG A 98 4.69 -15.48 17.50
N GLN A 99 5.66 -15.28 16.58
CA GLN A 99 5.94 -16.24 15.53
C GLN A 99 6.56 -17.54 16.05
N LYS A 100 7.14 -17.59 17.27
CA LYS A 100 7.61 -18.83 17.88
C LYS A 100 6.48 -19.82 18.15
N THR A 101 5.31 -19.31 18.50
CA THR A 101 4.09 -20.11 18.75
C THR A 101 3.19 -20.23 17.54
N ASN A 102 3.30 -19.30 16.60
CA ASN A 102 2.58 -19.29 15.32
C ASN A 102 3.58 -19.05 14.17
N PRO A 103 4.19 -20.11 13.60
CA PRO A 103 5.23 -19.99 12.60
C PRO A 103 4.73 -19.49 11.23
N HIS A 104 3.41 -19.50 10.99
CA HIS A 104 2.79 -19.03 9.76
C HIS A 104 1.72 -17.96 10.05
N PRO A 105 2.12 -16.81 10.64
CA PRO A 105 1.17 -15.78 11.02
C PRO A 105 0.53 -15.16 9.78
N GLN A 106 -0.77 -14.91 9.88
CA GLN A 106 -1.57 -14.34 8.81
C GLN A 106 -2.03 -12.93 9.18
N TYR A 107 -2.12 -12.08 8.17
CA TYR A 107 -2.65 -10.72 8.25
C TYR A 107 -3.97 -10.69 7.49
N GLU A 108 -5.06 -10.44 8.20
CA GLU A 108 -6.38 -10.30 7.57
C GLU A 108 -6.50 -8.90 6.94
N THR A 109 -6.92 -8.85 5.69
CA THR A 109 -7.22 -7.63 4.96
C THR A 109 -8.47 -7.83 4.11
N GLU A 110 -9.12 -6.73 3.74
CA GLU A 110 -10.25 -6.73 2.83
C GLU A 110 -9.89 -5.92 1.59
N ILE A 111 -10.25 -6.44 0.42
CA ILE A 111 -10.13 -5.75 -0.86
C ILE A 111 -11.51 -5.59 -1.50
N HIS A 112 -11.70 -4.45 -2.15
CA HIS A 112 -12.89 -4.16 -2.94
C HIS A 112 -12.51 -4.00 -4.40
N VAL A 113 -13.32 -4.54 -5.29
CA VAL A 113 -13.20 -4.35 -6.73
C VAL A 113 -14.55 -3.91 -7.28
N VAL A 114 -14.61 -2.71 -7.84
CA VAL A 114 -15.83 -2.09 -8.37
C VAL A 114 -15.66 -1.87 -9.87
N ARG A 115 -16.49 -2.51 -10.68
CA ARG A 115 -16.59 -2.26 -12.12
C ARG A 115 -17.61 -1.18 -12.39
N ILE A 116 -17.25 -0.19 -13.21
CA ILE A 116 -18.12 0.88 -13.71
C ILE A 116 -17.93 0.95 -15.22
N GLY A 117 -18.82 0.34 -15.99
CA GLY A 117 -18.64 0.21 -17.44
C GLY A 117 -17.38 -0.57 -17.79
N ASP A 118 -16.45 0.07 -18.49
CA ASP A 118 -15.15 -0.48 -18.87
C ASP A 118 -14.01 -0.10 -17.92
N ALA A 119 -14.31 0.64 -16.86
CA ALA A 119 -13.36 1.00 -15.82
C ALA A 119 -13.50 0.09 -14.59
N VAL A 120 -12.39 -0.08 -13.84
CA VAL A 120 -12.39 -0.75 -12.55
C VAL A 120 -11.65 0.07 -11.50
N ILE A 121 -12.20 0.08 -10.29
CA ILE A 121 -11.57 0.61 -9.08
C ILE A 121 -11.27 -0.57 -8.17
N CYS A 122 -10.02 -0.75 -7.76
CA CYS A 122 -9.64 -1.74 -6.77
C CYS A 122 -8.93 -1.07 -5.59
N THR A 123 -9.28 -1.51 -4.37
CA THR A 123 -8.79 -0.89 -3.14
C THR A 123 -7.91 -1.86 -2.36
N ASN A 124 -7.01 -1.31 -1.57
CA ASN A 124 -6.27 -2.03 -0.54
C ASN A 124 -5.91 -1.07 0.60
N GLN A 125 -5.65 -1.62 1.78
CA GLN A 125 -5.35 -0.80 2.96
C GLN A 125 -3.88 -0.40 3.11
N PHE A 126 -2.97 -0.93 2.28
CA PHE A 126 -1.53 -0.73 2.41
C PHE A 126 -1.06 0.59 1.78
N GLU A 127 0.07 1.11 2.26
CA GLU A 127 0.94 2.00 1.49
C GLU A 127 1.67 1.15 0.44
N LEU A 128 0.99 0.97 -0.69
CA LEU A 128 1.36 0.00 -1.72
C LEU A 128 2.54 0.51 -2.55
N PHE A 129 3.59 -0.31 -2.69
CA PHE A 129 4.67 0.01 -3.61
C PHE A 129 4.17 0.03 -5.06
N THR A 130 4.62 1.02 -5.82
CA THR A 130 4.16 1.34 -7.19
C THR A 130 4.21 0.14 -8.14
N ASP A 131 5.20 -0.75 -8.01
CA ASP A 131 5.32 -1.96 -8.83
C ASP A 131 4.08 -2.85 -8.79
N TYR A 132 3.43 -2.98 -7.65
CA TYR A 132 2.20 -3.77 -7.52
C TYR A 132 1.04 -3.12 -8.28
N GLY A 133 0.89 -1.80 -8.15
CA GLY A 133 -0.11 -1.04 -8.89
C GLY A 133 0.07 -1.14 -10.40
N ILE A 134 1.30 -0.98 -10.87
CA ILE A 134 1.64 -1.15 -12.30
C ILE A 134 1.29 -2.56 -12.78
N ARG A 135 1.59 -3.60 -11.99
CA ARG A 135 1.30 -4.99 -12.36
C ARG A 135 -0.20 -5.29 -12.42
N ILE A 136 -0.99 -4.71 -11.50
CA ILE A 136 -2.45 -4.80 -11.54
C ILE A 136 -2.96 -4.11 -12.81
N GLN A 137 -2.54 -2.88 -13.08
CA GLN A 137 -2.96 -2.11 -14.26
C GLN A 137 -2.59 -2.81 -15.58
N ALA A 138 -1.37 -3.32 -15.69
CA ALA A 138 -0.86 -3.95 -16.91
C ALA A 138 -1.54 -5.28 -17.25
N ARG A 139 -2.12 -5.96 -16.25
CA ARG A 139 -2.74 -7.28 -16.40
C ARG A 139 -4.27 -7.22 -16.32
N SER A 140 -4.82 -6.08 -15.97
CA SER A 140 -6.27 -5.87 -15.88
C SER A 140 -6.94 -5.96 -17.25
N LYS A 141 -8.17 -6.50 -17.28
CA LYS A 141 -9.04 -6.51 -18.46
C LYS A 141 -9.79 -5.21 -18.70
N ALA A 142 -9.84 -4.34 -17.69
CA ALA A 142 -10.49 -3.06 -17.79
C ALA A 142 -9.73 -2.11 -18.72
N LEU A 143 -10.45 -1.28 -19.45
CA LEU A 143 -9.86 -0.20 -20.26
C LEU A 143 -9.07 0.77 -19.36
N GLN A 144 -9.61 1.05 -18.16
CA GLN A 144 -8.97 1.88 -17.15
C GLN A 144 -9.06 1.21 -15.77
N THR A 145 -7.92 1.10 -15.10
CA THR A 145 -7.82 0.53 -13.74
C THR A 145 -7.28 1.55 -12.75
N PHE A 146 -8.06 1.85 -11.72
CA PHE A 146 -7.69 2.71 -10.60
C PHE A 146 -7.33 1.83 -9.40
N VAL A 147 -6.09 1.96 -8.92
CA VAL A 147 -5.63 1.28 -7.70
C VAL A 147 -5.61 2.30 -6.57
N ILE A 148 -6.52 2.13 -5.62
CA ILE A 148 -6.67 3.00 -4.45
C ILE A 148 -6.00 2.32 -3.26
N GLN A 149 -4.93 2.90 -2.79
CA GLN A 149 -4.22 2.49 -1.58
C GLN A 149 -4.74 3.23 -0.34
N LEU A 150 -4.32 2.80 0.86
CA LEU A 150 -4.71 3.42 2.14
C LEU A 150 -6.23 3.43 2.39
N ALA A 151 -6.94 2.46 1.83
CA ALA A 151 -8.38 2.29 2.05
C ALA A 151 -8.67 1.54 3.37
N GLY A 152 -7.95 1.85 4.43
CA GLY A 152 -8.02 1.25 5.75
C GLY A 152 -6.69 1.33 6.50
N PRO A 153 -6.62 0.84 7.74
CA PRO A 153 -5.41 0.83 8.53
C PRO A 153 -4.42 -0.20 7.96
N GLY A 154 -3.35 0.25 7.35
CA GLY A 154 -2.32 -0.61 6.76
C GLY A 154 -0.92 -0.13 7.04
N THR A 155 0.04 -0.98 6.71
CA THR A 155 1.47 -0.67 6.75
C THR A 155 2.00 -0.58 5.32
N TYR A 156 3.27 -0.25 5.14
CA TYR A 156 3.91 -0.38 3.83
C TYR A 156 3.87 -1.83 3.35
N LEU A 157 3.69 -2.01 2.05
CA LEU A 157 3.77 -3.32 1.39
C LEU A 157 4.90 -3.27 0.35
N PRO A 158 6.14 -3.66 0.76
CA PRO A 158 7.31 -3.54 -0.08
C PRO A 158 7.45 -4.68 -1.08
N THR A 159 8.16 -4.43 -2.18
CA THR A 159 8.62 -5.47 -3.09
C THR A 159 9.91 -6.12 -2.57
N SER A 160 10.26 -7.30 -3.11
CA SER A 160 11.54 -7.97 -2.79
C SER A 160 12.75 -7.08 -3.10
N LYS A 161 12.71 -6.32 -4.20
CA LYS A 161 13.77 -5.34 -4.54
C LYS A 161 13.90 -4.25 -3.50
N ALA A 162 12.78 -3.74 -3.00
CA ALA A 162 12.78 -2.71 -1.97
C ALA A 162 13.33 -3.24 -0.64
N VAL A 163 12.98 -4.47 -0.25
CA VAL A 163 13.53 -5.13 0.95
C VAL A 163 15.04 -5.29 0.84
N MET A 164 15.54 -5.76 -0.31
CA MET A 164 16.99 -5.88 -0.55
C MET A 164 17.72 -4.52 -0.56
N GLY A 165 17.07 -3.48 -1.06
CA GLY A 165 17.63 -2.13 -1.12
C GLY A 165 17.59 -1.38 0.20
N GLY A 166 16.84 -1.84 1.17
CA GLY A 166 16.62 -1.16 2.45
C GLY A 166 15.78 0.12 2.31
N GLY A 167 15.80 0.92 3.36
CA GLY A 167 15.05 2.17 3.43
C GLY A 167 13.80 2.09 4.31
N TYR A 168 13.33 3.24 4.74
CA TYR A 168 12.29 3.40 5.76
C TYR A 168 11.04 2.53 5.52
N SER A 169 10.52 2.53 4.30
CA SER A 169 9.27 1.82 3.97
C SER A 169 9.45 0.32 3.70
N ALA A 170 10.69 -0.19 3.70
CA ALA A 170 11.00 -1.58 3.41
C ALA A 170 11.59 -2.36 4.60
N VAL A 171 11.89 -1.68 5.71
CA VAL A 171 12.39 -2.33 6.95
C VAL A 171 11.26 -3.06 7.70
N CYS A 172 11.63 -4.06 8.50
CA CYS A 172 10.65 -4.91 9.18
C CYS A 172 9.73 -4.14 10.15
N GLN A 173 10.16 -3.00 10.68
CA GLN A 173 9.37 -2.12 11.51
C GLN A 173 8.21 -1.47 10.75
N SER A 174 8.40 -1.19 9.45
CA SER A 174 7.43 -0.47 8.63
C SER A 174 6.38 -1.36 7.96
N ASN A 175 6.57 -2.68 7.95
CA ASN A 175 5.67 -3.59 7.24
C ASN A 175 5.31 -4.84 8.04
N ALA A 176 4.02 -5.11 8.12
CA ALA A 176 3.49 -6.33 8.71
C ALA A 176 3.44 -7.49 7.71
N VAL A 177 3.24 -7.18 6.44
CA VAL A 177 3.15 -8.12 5.31
C VAL A 177 4.40 -7.97 4.44
N GLY A 178 4.97 -9.08 4.01
CA GLY A 178 6.14 -9.12 3.14
C GLY A 178 5.80 -9.17 1.65
N PRO A 179 6.83 -9.26 0.80
CA PRO A 179 6.66 -9.33 -0.66
C PRO A 179 5.78 -10.47 -1.15
N GLU A 180 5.76 -11.60 -0.45
CA GLU A 180 4.94 -12.77 -0.75
C GLU A 180 3.45 -12.42 -0.62
N GLY A 181 3.09 -11.70 0.44
CA GLY A 181 1.72 -11.19 0.61
C GLY A 181 1.36 -10.15 -0.43
N GLY A 182 2.31 -9.31 -0.85
CA GLY A 182 2.11 -8.38 -1.96
C GLY A 182 1.82 -9.08 -3.29
N GLN A 183 2.50 -10.20 -3.55
CA GLN A 183 2.22 -11.03 -4.73
C GLN A 183 0.81 -11.59 -4.67
N LEU A 184 0.39 -12.16 -3.54
CA LEU A 184 -0.96 -12.70 -3.37
C LEU A 184 -2.03 -11.61 -3.51
N LEU A 185 -1.83 -10.42 -2.94
CA LEU A 185 -2.73 -9.28 -3.11
C LEU A 185 -2.96 -8.96 -4.59
N VAL A 186 -1.92 -8.92 -5.41
CA VAL A 186 -2.01 -8.68 -6.86
C VAL A 186 -2.83 -9.78 -7.54
N GLU A 187 -2.53 -11.05 -7.27
CA GLU A 187 -3.22 -12.17 -7.94
C GLU A 187 -4.72 -12.23 -7.56
N HIS A 188 -5.06 -12.04 -6.29
CA HIS A 188 -6.47 -11.98 -5.86
C HIS A 188 -7.21 -10.78 -6.46
N THR A 189 -6.59 -9.60 -6.48
CA THR A 189 -7.19 -8.42 -7.12
C THR A 189 -7.49 -8.68 -8.60
N LEU A 190 -6.55 -9.30 -9.33
CA LEU A 190 -6.72 -9.62 -10.73
C LEU A 190 -7.77 -10.71 -10.96
N ALA A 191 -7.84 -11.72 -10.08
CA ALA A 191 -8.87 -12.75 -10.15
C ALA A 191 -10.27 -12.16 -9.99
N LEU A 192 -10.46 -11.25 -9.03
CA LEU A 192 -11.73 -10.53 -8.87
C LEU A 192 -12.06 -9.65 -10.09
N ILE A 193 -11.08 -8.95 -10.66
CA ILE A 193 -11.28 -8.19 -11.90
C ILE A 193 -11.74 -9.14 -13.00
N ASP A 194 -11.09 -10.29 -13.18
CA ASP A 194 -11.44 -11.26 -14.22
C ASP A 194 -12.87 -11.81 -14.06
N GLU A 195 -13.34 -12.00 -12.84
CA GLU A 195 -14.71 -12.42 -12.55
C GLU A 195 -15.74 -11.37 -12.98
N LEU A 196 -15.46 -10.08 -12.75
CA LEU A 196 -16.37 -9.00 -13.13
C LEU A 196 -16.59 -8.90 -14.65
N TRP A 197 -15.72 -9.49 -15.47
CA TRP A 197 -15.87 -9.55 -16.92
C TRP A 197 -16.51 -10.86 -17.41
N LYS A 198 -16.62 -11.90 -16.57
CA LYS A 198 -17.33 -13.15 -16.91
C LYS A 198 -18.84 -12.98 -16.80
N ASP A 199 -19.30 -12.22 -15.82
CA ASP A 199 -20.73 -12.04 -15.50
C ASP A 199 -21.42 -11.01 -16.43
N ALA A 200 -20.74 -10.48 -17.43
CA ALA A 200 -21.21 -9.42 -18.33
C ALA A 200 -21.68 -9.99 -19.70
N LYS A 201 -22.42 -11.11 -19.70
CA LYS A 201 -23.13 -11.62 -20.89
C LYS A 201 -24.58 -11.19 -20.86
#